data_41f60ada44a1e1a3b9252c0375f34e07
#
_entry.id   41f60ada44a1e1a3b9252c0375f34e07
#
_cell.length_a   1.000
_cell.length_b   1.000
_cell.length_c   1.000
_cell.angle_alpha   90.00
_cell.angle_beta   90.00
_cell.angle_gamma   90.00
#
_symmetry.space_group_name_H-M   'P 1'
#
loop_
_entity.id
_entity.type
_entity.pdbx_description
1 polymer ?
#
loop_
_entity_poly.entity_id
_entity_poly.type
_entity_poly.pdbx_seq_one_letter_code
_entity_poly.pdbx_strand_id
1 'polypeptide(L)'
;MIRSVVALAALATAQPAAASPQSEKAAILDTVRTMEAAWNRGDFRGYMAGFKNPDVVFVSGGKFQAGWQGTLDHYIRDYGGLPERSGQLHFYNMKVDLLAPDAAMLIGQYRLTRGPRVTEGVNTRLFKKVRGHWLITMNHVSAYDVEPPPTAPAKP
;
A
#
# COMPACT_ATOMS: atom_id res chain seq x y z
N MET A 1 1.63 -60.77 -39.80
CA MET A 1 2.08 -59.39 -39.84
C MET A 1 1.17 -58.58 -38.92
N ILE A 2 1.60 -58.29 -37.69
CA ILE A 2 0.82 -57.52 -36.70
C ILE A 2 1.40 -56.07 -36.71
N ARG A 3 0.57 -55.13 -37.13
CA ARG A 3 0.92 -53.67 -37.09
C ARG A 3 0.53 -53.12 -35.74
N SER A 4 1.50 -52.82 -34.88
CA SER A 4 1.27 -52.09 -33.62
C SER A 4 1.06 -50.61 -33.93
N VAL A 5 -0.10 -50.07 -33.58
CA VAL A 5 -0.41 -48.65 -33.62
C VAL A 5 -0.02 -48.06 -32.26
N VAL A 6 1.03 -47.24 -32.23
CA VAL A 6 1.43 -46.50 -31.04
C VAL A 6 0.59 -45.20 -31.02
N ALA A 7 -0.35 -45.11 -30.11
CA ALA A 7 -1.10 -43.89 -29.86
C ALA A 7 -0.26 -42.91 -29.03
N LEU A 8 0.15 -41.81 -29.60
CA LEU A 8 0.85 -40.71 -28.92
C LEU A 8 -0.20 -39.84 -28.20
N ALA A 9 -0.29 -39.98 -26.90
CA ALA A 9 -1.12 -39.10 -26.05
C ALA A 9 -0.44 -37.76 -25.89
N ALA A 10 -0.96 -36.70 -26.48
CA ALA A 10 -0.49 -35.33 -26.28
C ALA A 10 -1.00 -34.83 -24.90
N LEU A 11 -0.09 -34.67 -23.93
CA LEU A 11 -0.38 -33.96 -22.69
C LEU A 11 -0.52 -32.46 -23.02
N ALA A 12 -1.73 -31.95 -23.03
CA ALA A 12 -2.00 -30.51 -23.06
C ALA A 12 -1.65 -29.91 -21.70
N THR A 13 -0.53 -29.21 -21.60
CA THR A 13 -0.18 -28.41 -20.42
C THR A 13 -1.10 -27.18 -20.40
N ALA A 14 -2.05 -27.14 -19.47
CA ALA A 14 -2.88 -25.97 -19.24
C ALA A 14 -1.98 -24.84 -18.72
N GLN A 15 -1.74 -23.81 -19.54
CA GLN A 15 -1.10 -22.58 -19.07
C GLN A 15 -2.04 -21.88 -18.07
N PRO A 16 -1.49 -21.41 -16.91
CA PRO A 16 -2.31 -20.61 -16.00
C PRO A 16 -2.82 -19.38 -16.73
N ALA A 17 -4.13 -19.15 -16.68
CA ALA A 17 -4.75 -17.98 -17.29
C ALA A 17 -4.14 -16.71 -16.69
N ALA A 18 -3.73 -15.76 -17.55
CA ALA A 18 -3.24 -14.46 -17.11
C ALA A 18 -4.33 -13.78 -16.27
N ALA A 19 -3.93 -13.19 -15.14
CA ALA A 19 -4.85 -12.47 -14.27
C ALA A 19 -5.50 -11.30 -15.01
N SER A 20 -6.80 -11.08 -14.80
CA SER A 20 -7.52 -9.99 -15.45
C SER A 20 -7.12 -8.62 -14.92
N PRO A 21 -7.26 -7.53 -15.68
CA PRO A 21 -7.02 -6.17 -15.17
C PRO A 21 -7.81 -5.87 -13.90
N GLN A 22 -9.02 -6.37 -13.76
CA GLN A 22 -9.85 -6.23 -12.57
C GLN A 22 -9.23 -6.93 -11.36
N SER A 23 -8.77 -8.17 -11.53
CA SER A 23 -8.14 -8.92 -10.43
C SER A 23 -6.82 -8.30 -10.00
N GLU A 24 -6.03 -7.72 -10.93
CA GLU A 24 -4.80 -7.02 -10.61
C GLU A 24 -5.08 -5.74 -9.79
N LYS A 25 -6.06 -4.94 -10.18
CA LYS A 25 -6.48 -3.76 -9.40
C LYS A 25 -6.99 -4.14 -8.02
N ALA A 26 -7.77 -5.21 -7.91
CA ALA A 26 -8.24 -5.72 -6.63
C ALA A 26 -7.09 -6.14 -5.71
N ALA A 27 -6.09 -6.84 -6.23
CA ALA A 27 -4.90 -7.26 -5.47
C ALA A 27 -4.08 -6.06 -4.95
N ILE A 28 -3.95 -4.98 -5.74
CA ILE A 28 -3.30 -3.74 -5.31
C ILE A 28 -4.09 -3.07 -4.17
N LEU A 29 -5.40 -2.96 -4.32
CA LEU A 29 -6.26 -2.38 -3.28
C LEU A 29 -6.24 -3.22 -2.00
N ASP A 30 -6.17 -4.54 -2.11
CA ASP A 30 -6.07 -5.44 -0.96
C ASP A 30 -4.74 -5.30 -0.22
N THR A 31 -3.64 -5.11 -0.94
CA THR A 31 -2.35 -4.73 -0.35
C THR A 31 -2.50 -3.48 0.53
N VAL A 32 -3.17 -2.43 0.03
CA VAL A 32 -3.36 -1.18 0.78
C VAL A 32 -4.26 -1.38 2.01
N ARG A 33 -5.34 -2.17 1.90
CA ARG A 33 -6.21 -2.51 3.04
C ARG A 33 -5.46 -3.29 4.13
N THR A 34 -4.62 -4.25 3.71
CA THR A 34 -3.77 -5.00 4.64
C THR A 34 -2.79 -4.09 5.38
N MET A 35 -2.20 -3.12 4.68
CA MET A 35 -1.35 -2.11 5.28
C MET A 35 -2.12 -1.24 6.29
N GLU A 36 -3.31 -0.74 5.94
CA GLU A 36 -4.18 0.03 6.82
C GLU A 36 -4.49 -0.74 8.11
N ALA A 37 -4.91 -2.00 7.96
CA ALA A 37 -5.19 -2.88 9.09
C ALA A 37 -3.97 -3.14 9.98
N ALA A 38 -2.78 -3.26 9.38
CA ALA A 38 -1.52 -3.41 10.11
C ALA A 38 -1.18 -2.15 10.93
N TRP A 39 -1.29 -0.97 10.33
CA TRP A 39 -1.10 0.30 11.03
C TRP A 39 -2.04 0.43 12.23
N ASN A 40 -3.32 0.19 12.02
CA ASN A 40 -4.37 0.39 13.02
C ASN A 40 -4.28 -0.56 14.23
N ARG A 41 -3.49 -1.65 14.13
CA ARG A 41 -3.14 -2.51 15.28
C ARG A 41 -1.71 -2.26 15.80
N GLY A 42 -1.01 -1.24 15.31
CA GLY A 42 0.36 -0.91 15.73
C GLY A 42 1.46 -1.79 15.14
N ASP A 43 1.13 -2.60 14.13
CA ASP A 43 2.08 -3.47 13.42
C ASP A 43 2.74 -2.70 12.26
N PHE A 44 3.74 -1.88 12.59
CA PHE A 44 4.45 -1.09 11.58
C PHE A 44 5.29 -1.94 10.63
N ARG A 45 5.77 -3.10 11.07
CA ARG A 45 6.46 -4.04 10.18
C ARG A 45 5.49 -4.64 9.17
N GLY A 46 4.29 -5.01 9.60
CA GLY A 46 3.20 -5.45 8.71
C GLY A 46 2.77 -4.35 7.74
N TYR A 47 2.70 -3.10 8.19
CA TYR A 47 2.46 -1.95 7.31
C TYR A 47 3.55 -1.82 6.24
N MET A 48 4.81 -1.93 6.64
CA MET A 48 5.96 -1.83 5.73
C MET A 48 6.09 -3.05 4.80
N ALA A 49 5.41 -4.17 5.08
CA ALA A 49 5.41 -5.34 4.19
C ALA A 49 4.79 -5.05 2.80
N GLY A 50 3.94 -4.03 2.69
CA GLY A 50 3.42 -3.56 1.40
C GLY A 50 4.43 -2.82 0.53
N PHE A 51 5.62 -2.50 1.07
CA PHE A 51 6.68 -1.80 0.35
C PHE A 51 7.80 -2.73 -0.08
N LYS A 52 8.42 -2.44 -1.22
CA LYS A 52 9.57 -3.19 -1.70
C LYS A 52 10.77 -2.99 -0.76
N ASN A 53 11.27 -4.08 -0.20
CA ASN A 53 12.46 -4.11 0.65
C ASN A 53 13.67 -4.63 -0.18
N PRO A 54 14.85 -3.96 -0.13
CA PRO A 54 15.17 -2.71 0.59
C PRO A 54 14.84 -1.43 -0.21
N ASP A 55 14.61 -1.54 -1.52
CA ASP A 55 14.69 -0.46 -2.51
C ASP A 55 13.36 0.27 -2.71
N VAL A 56 12.81 0.86 -1.66
CA VAL A 56 11.68 1.77 -1.80
C VAL A 56 12.14 3.22 -1.79
N VAL A 57 11.62 4.03 -2.73
CA VAL A 57 11.75 5.49 -2.70
C VAL A 57 10.55 6.03 -1.92
N PHE A 58 10.82 6.62 -0.76
CA PHE A 58 9.77 7.21 0.07
C PHE A 58 10.02 8.71 0.24
N VAL A 59 9.03 9.53 -0.13
CA VAL A 59 9.07 11.00 0.00
C VAL A 59 7.91 11.44 0.89
N SER A 60 8.22 12.18 1.94
CA SER A 60 7.23 12.77 2.85
C SER A 60 7.77 14.02 3.50
N GLY A 61 6.92 15.04 3.70
CA GLY A 61 7.32 16.31 4.31
C GLY A 61 8.44 17.03 3.55
N GLY A 62 8.48 16.90 2.22
CA GLY A 62 9.50 17.50 1.36
C GLY A 62 10.88 16.83 1.44
N LYS A 63 10.99 15.63 2.03
CA LYS A 63 12.28 14.93 2.25
C LYS A 63 12.19 13.48 1.79
N PHE A 64 13.33 12.93 1.34
CA PHE A 64 13.49 11.50 1.16
C PHE A 64 13.65 10.82 2.53
N GLN A 65 12.96 9.71 2.71
CA GLN A 65 13.17 8.84 3.86
C GLN A 65 14.30 7.83 3.56
N ALA A 66 14.90 7.26 4.60
CA ALA A 66 16.09 6.40 4.47
C ALA A 66 15.72 4.95 4.06
N GLY A 67 15.00 4.78 2.96
CA GLY A 67 14.61 3.49 2.42
C GLY A 67 13.64 2.72 3.33
N TRP A 68 13.55 1.41 3.14
CA TRP A 68 12.58 0.58 3.86
C TRP A 68 12.86 0.53 5.37
N GLN A 69 14.10 0.20 5.75
CA GLN A 69 14.47 0.06 7.17
C GLN A 69 14.40 1.40 7.91
N GLY A 70 14.95 2.46 7.33
CA GLY A 70 14.92 3.78 7.97
C GLY A 70 13.50 4.34 8.13
N THR A 71 12.57 4.01 7.19
CA THR A 71 11.16 4.37 7.32
C THR A 71 10.48 3.57 8.44
N LEU A 72 10.78 2.28 8.56
CA LEU A 72 10.28 1.45 9.67
C LEU A 72 10.76 1.98 11.02
N ASP A 73 12.05 2.29 11.13
CA ASP A 73 12.65 2.81 12.37
C ASP A 73 12.04 4.16 12.76
N HIS A 74 11.78 5.02 11.76
CA HIS A 74 11.04 6.26 11.97
C HIS A 74 9.63 6.01 12.52
N TYR A 75 8.87 5.07 11.94
CA TYR A 75 7.53 4.75 12.44
C TYR A 75 7.53 4.17 13.84
N ILE A 76 8.45 3.26 14.16
CA ILE A 76 8.59 2.69 15.51
C ILE A 76 8.92 3.79 16.52
N ARG A 77 9.86 4.69 16.20
CA ARG A 77 10.29 5.77 17.10
C ARG A 77 9.19 6.81 17.32
N ASP A 78 8.54 7.25 16.25
CA ASP A 78 7.67 8.45 16.29
C ASP A 78 6.21 8.09 16.56
N TYR A 79 5.78 6.88 16.21
CA TYR A 79 4.39 6.41 16.35
C TYR A 79 4.25 5.17 17.23
N GLY A 80 5.35 4.51 17.61
CA GLY A 80 5.32 3.30 18.41
C GLY A 80 5.03 3.55 19.89
N GLY A 81 4.68 2.47 20.58
CA GLY A 81 4.52 2.39 22.04
C GLY A 81 3.09 2.50 22.53
N LEU A 82 2.33 3.49 22.13
CA LEU A 82 0.92 3.68 22.55
C LEU A 82 0.01 3.85 21.33
N PRO A 83 -1.21 3.28 21.35
CA PRO A 83 -2.18 3.43 20.26
C PRO A 83 -2.50 4.89 19.92
N GLU A 84 -2.47 5.79 20.91
CA GLU A 84 -2.76 7.21 20.72
C GLU A 84 -1.67 7.91 19.88
N ARG A 85 -0.45 7.37 19.86
CA ARG A 85 0.65 7.90 19.04
C ARG A 85 0.54 7.48 17.59
N SER A 86 0.18 6.22 17.32
CA SER A 86 -0.03 5.73 15.94
C SER A 86 -1.31 6.29 15.34
N GLY A 87 -2.37 6.41 16.14
CA GLY A 87 -3.69 6.84 15.70
C GLY A 87 -4.38 5.85 14.77
N GLN A 88 -5.51 6.28 14.21
CA GLN A 88 -6.30 5.51 13.26
C GLN A 88 -6.08 6.03 11.85
N LEU A 89 -5.59 5.17 10.98
CA LEU A 89 -5.35 5.44 9.56
C LEU A 89 -6.54 4.93 8.74
N HIS A 90 -6.98 5.73 7.77
CA HIS A 90 -7.99 5.34 6.80
C HIS A 90 -7.61 5.83 5.41
N PHE A 91 -7.56 4.90 4.43
CA PHE A 91 -7.37 5.22 3.01
C PHE A 91 -8.71 5.23 2.28
N TYR A 92 -8.92 6.23 1.44
CA TYR A 92 -10.17 6.39 0.68
C TYR A 92 -9.92 7.07 -0.67
N ASN A 93 -10.95 7.11 -1.52
CA ASN A 93 -10.91 7.67 -2.87
C ASN A 93 -9.72 7.15 -3.69
N MET A 94 -9.44 5.84 -3.58
CA MET A 94 -8.29 5.21 -4.25
C MET A 94 -8.60 4.91 -5.71
N LYS A 95 -7.75 5.40 -6.61
CA LYS A 95 -7.77 5.11 -8.04
C LYS A 95 -6.50 4.35 -8.43
N VAL A 96 -6.67 3.21 -9.11
CA VAL A 96 -5.58 2.38 -9.62
C VAL A 96 -5.57 2.41 -11.14
N ASP A 97 -4.45 2.79 -11.73
CA ASP A 97 -4.19 2.72 -13.15
C ASP A 97 -3.07 1.70 -13.43
N LEU A 98 -3.38 0.65 -14.20
CA LEU A 98 -2.37 -0.31 -14.65
C LEU A 98 -1.57 0.31 -15.79
N LEU A 99 -0.26 0.41 -15.62
CA LEU A 99 0.67 1.00 -16.57
C LEU A 99 1.32 -0.05 -17.47
N ALA A 100 1.46 -1.28 -16.95
CA ALA A 100 2.00 -2.45 -17.62
C ALA A 100 1.53 -3.72 -16.87
N PRO A 101 1.77 -4.94 -17.39
CA PRO A 101 1.42 -6.16 -16.69
C PRO A 101 2.04 -6.32 -15.29
N ASP A 102 3.15 -5.61 -15.02
CA ASP A 102 3.92 -5.64 -13.76
C ASP A 102 4.08 -4.27 -13.10
N ALA A 103 3.39 -3.23 -13.60
CA ALA A 103 3.47 -1.86 -13.09
C ALA A 103 2.10 -1.20 -12.98
N ALA A 104 1.87 -0.50 -11.88
CA ALA A 104 0.65 0.26 -11.65
C ALA A 104 0.91 1.53 -10.85
N MET A 105 0.07 2.53 -11.05
CA MET A 105 0.01 3.72 -10.21
C MET A 105 -1.27 3.70 -9.39
N LEU A 106 -1.16 4.05 -8.09
CA LEU A 106 -2.30 4.33 -7.23
C LEU A 106 -2.19 5.76 -6.72
N ILE A 107 -3.28 6.50 -6.88
CA ILE A 107 -3.48 7.79 -6.22
C ILE A 107 -4.68 7.62 -5.29
N GLY A 108 -4.54 8.05 -4.03
CA GLY A 108 -5.60 7.95 -3.04
C GLY A 108 -5.42 8.94 -1.91
N GLN A 109 -6.50 9.20 -1.21
CA GLN A 109 -6.50 10.06 -0.03
C GLN A 109 -6.33 9.23 1.23
N TYR A 110 -5.85 9.86 2.30
CA TYR A 110 -5.83 9.27 3.61
C TYR A 110 -6.19 10.28 4.68
N ARG A 111 -6.72 9.74 5.78
CA ARG A 111 -6.93 10.46 7.04
C ARG A 111 -6.22 9.70 8.15
N LEU A 112 -5.48 10.42 8.97
CA LEU A 112 -4.83 9.89 10.16
C LEU A 112 -5.32 10.68 11.37
N THR A 113 -6.08 10.03 12.26
CA THR A 113 -6.67 10.63 13.46
C THR A 113 -5.88 10.22 14.69
N ARG A 114 -5.34 11.19 15.43
CA ARG A 114 -4.52 11.01 16.64
C ARG A 114 -5.07 11.91 17.77
N GLY A 115 -6.01 11.39 18.54
CA GLY A 115 -6.74 12.21 19.49
C GLY A 115 -7.43 13.41 18.80
N PRO A 116 -7.15 14.64 19.23
CA PRO A 116 -7.73 15.84 18.60
C PRO A 116 -7.08 16.21 17.27
N ARG A 117 -5.89 15.69 16.97
CA ARG A 117 -5.17 16.02 15.74
C ARG A 117 -5.62 15.12 14.60
N VAL A 118 -6.04 15.73 13.50
CA VAL A 118 -6.39 15.05 12.26
C VAL A 118 -5.45 15.54 11.17
N THR A 119 -4.79 14.60 10.50
CA THR A 119 -3.96 14.87 9.33
C THR A 119 -4.62 14.24 8.12
N GLU A 120 -4.78 14.98 7.05
CA GLU A 120 -5.22 14.47 5.76
C GLU A 120 -4.16 14.65 4.69
N GLY A 121 -4.27 13.89 3.62
CA GLY A 121 -3.34 14.01 2.52
C GLY A 121 -3.62 13.10 1.36
N VAL A 122 -2.69 13.14 0.42
CA VAL A 122 -2.71 12.32 -0.80
C VAL A 122 -1.46 11.47 -0.86
N ASN A 123 -1.64 10.19 -1.18
CA ASN A 123 -0.55 9.29 -1.55
C ASN A 123 -0.54 9.11 -3.06
N THR A 124 0.64 9.28 -3.67
CA THR A 124 0.94 8.81 -5.03
C THR A 124 1.91 7.64 -4.90
N ARG A 125 1.52 6.46 -5.37
CA ARG A 125 2.26 5.21 -5.19
C ARG A 125 2.51 4.54 -6.53
N LEU A 126 3.77 4.20 -6.81
CA LEU A 126 4.13 3.29 -7.89
C LEU A 126 4.24 1.88 -7.35
N PHE A 127 3.48 0.96 -7.91
CA PHE A 127 3.54 -0.46 -7.64
C PHE A 127 4.32 -1.19 -8.72
N LYS A 128 5.08 -2.20 -8.32
CA LYS A 128 5.66 -3.21 -9.20
C LYS A 128 5.26 -4.60 -8.73
N LYS A 129 5.03 -5.49 -9.68
CA LYS A 129 4.75 -6.90 -9.38
C LYS A 129 6.08 -7.66 -9.26
N VAL A 130 6.40 -8.10 -8.05
CA VAL A 130 7.66 -8.80 -7.74
C VAL A 130 7.32 -10.20 -7.26
N ARG A 131 7.75 -11.23 -7.99
CA ARG A 131 7.45 -12.65 -7.68
C ARG A 131 5.95 -12.90 -7.44
N GLY A 132 5.10 -12.28 -8.28
CA GLY A 132 3.65 -12.42 -8.19
C GLY A 132 2.94 -11.50 -7.18
N HIS A 133 3.65 -10.72 -6.38
CA HIS A 133 3.09 -9.81 -5.36
C HIS A 133 3.24 -8.34 -5.78
N TRP A 134 2.18 -7.56 -5.60
CA TRP A 134 2.24 -6.11 -5.81
C TRP A 134 2.86 -5.41 -4.61
N LEU A 135 3.99 -4.74 -4.83
CA LEU A 135 4.74 -3.98 -3.82
C LEU A 135 4.93 -2.54 -4.25
N ILE A 136 4.84 -1.62 -3.29
CA ILE A 136 5.12 -0.20 -3.50
C ILE A 136 6.62 -0.01 -3.64
N THR A 137 7.06 0.52 -4.79
CA THR A 137 8.46 0.85 -5.06
C THR A 137 8.75 2.33 -4.92
N MET A 138 7.72 3.18 -5.03
CA MET A 138 7.78 4.61 -4.74
C MET A 138 6.50 5.04 -4.04
N ASN A 139 6.63 5.85 -2.99
CA ASN A 139 5.52 6.48 -2.30
C ASN A 139 5.84 7.96 -2.07
N HIS A 140 4.98 8.83 -2.55
CA HIS A 140 5.03 10.26 -2.26
C HIS A 140 3.79 10.65 -1.46
N VAL A 141 4.02 11.30 -0.33
CA VAL A 141 2.98 11.75 0.60
C VAL A 141 2.95 13.27 0.64
N SER A 142 1.81 13.83 0.27
CA SER A 142 1.44 15.22 0.54
C SER A 142 0.44 15.23 1.69
N ALA A 143 0.64 16.08 2.69
CA ALA A 143 -0.16 16.10 3.90
C ALA A 143 -0.39 17.50 4.44
N TYR A 144 -1.52 17.69 5.13
CA TYR A 144 -1.83 18.88 5.90
C TYR A 144 -2.59 18.50 7.17
N ASP A 145 -2.46 19.33 8.21
CA ASP A 145 -3.27 19.16 9.42
C ASP A 145 -4.62 19.85 9.22
N VAL A 146 -5.69 19.15 9.57
CA VAL A 146 -7.05 19.70 9.54
C VAL A 146 -7.23 20.59 10.76
N GLU A 147 -7.48 21.86 10.55
CA GLU A 147 -7.74 22.79 11.65
C GLU A 147 -9.05 22.40 12.37
N PRO A 148 -9.07 22.37 13.71
CA PRO A 148 -10.31 22.19 14.43
C PRO A 148 -11.27 23.35 14.11
N PRO A 149 -12.60 23.11 14.10
CA PRO A 149 -13.56 24.20 13.91
C PRO A 149 -13.31 25.29 14.97
N PRO A 150 -13.43 26.58 14.60
CA PRO A 150 -13.23 27.67 15.54
C PRO A 150 -14.11 27.45 16.77
N THR A 151 -13.50 27.48 17.95
CA THR A 151 -14.23 27.42 19.22
C THR A 151 -15.17 28.62 19.26
N ALA A 152 -16.47 28.35 19.45
CA ALA A 152 -17.45 29.41 19.64
C ALA A 152 -16.96 30.34 20.78
N PRO A 153 -17.05 31.67 20.62
CA PRO A 153 -16.65 32.57 21.68
C PRO A 153 -17.43 32.23 22.95
N ALA A 154 -16.72 32.14 24.09
CA ALA A 154 -17.35 31.93 25.38
C ALA A 154 -18.44 33.00 25.54
N LYS A 155 -19.69 32.56 25.79
CA LYS A 155 -20.76 33.51 26.10
C LYS A 155 -20.39 34.28 27.38
N PRO A 156 -20.57 35.61 27.38
CA PRO A 156 -20.30 36.40 28.56
C PRO A 156 -21.25 36.07 29.73
#